data_9160804421833145d5ea6f3dee2af196
#
_entry.id   9160804421833145d5ea6f3dee2af196
#
_cell.length_a   1.000
_cell.length_b   1.000
_cell.length_c   1.000
_cell.angle_alpha   90.00
_cell.angle_beta   90.00
_cell.angle_gamma   90.00
#
_symmetry.space_group_name_H-M   'P 1'
#
loop_
_entity.id
_entity.type
_entity.pdbx_description
1 polymer ?
#
loop_
_entity_poly.entity_id
_entity_poly.type
_entity_poly.pdbx_seq_one_letter_code
_entity_poly.pdbx_strand_id
1 'polypeptide(L)'
;MIEIVVGDILKSNADIIAFSAHPSLLAGSGVSGVIHKAAGPELEKAAKFLGPISPGKAVITPAFNLAASYIIHAVCPRYIYGTLEEEQGLTQAYKSALDLKNEALGANHIAFVSMGTGVYKWPLELAADIAISVLVQSGFETTRLYVVDEVTRTIYQQACNNYFLNR
;
A
#
# COMPACT_ATOMS: atom_id res chain seq x y z
N MET A 1 9.27 8.16 10.34
CA MET A 1 10.39 7.99 9.37
C MET A 1 9.92 7.09 8.24
N ILE A 2 10.21 7.48 7.00
CA ILE A 2 9.90 6.70 5.80
C ILE A 2 11.17 6.16 5.15
N GLU A 3 11.15 4.88 4.75
CA GLU A 3 12.26 4.22 4.06
C GLU A 3 11.74 3.59 2.75
N ILE A 4 12.50 3.75 1.69
CA ILE A 4 12.23 3.10 0.40
C ILE A 4 13.13 1.89 0.28
N VAL A 5 12.54 0.71 0.08
CA VAL A 5 13.24 -0.57 0.13
C VAL A 5 13.02 -1.36 -1.16
N VAL A 6 14.09 -1.84 -1.77
CA VAL A 6 14.00 -2.87 -2.81
C VAL A 6 14.04 -4.24 -2.13
N GLY A 7 12.97 -5.00 -2.24
CA GLY A 7 12.93 -6.30 -1.58
C GLY A 7 11.54 -6.92 -1.55
N ASP A 8 11.45 -8.02 -0.82
CA ASP A 8 10.22 -8.77 -0.62
C ASP A 8 9.50 -8.27 0.63
N ILE A 9 8.32 -7.69 0.46
CA ILE A 9 7.50 -7.16 1.56
C ILE A 9 7.15 -8.25 2.60
N LEU A 10 7.07 -9.50 2.18
CA LEU A 10 6.79 -10.61 3.09
C LEU A 10 7.90 -10.84 4.12
N LYS A 11 9.10 -10.30 3.86
CA LYS A 11 10.27 -10.37 4.75
C LYS A 11 10.48 -9.07 5.54
N SER A 12 9.50 -8.17 5.55
CA SER A 12 9.67 -6.82 6.10
C SER A 12 9.74 -6.75 7.62
N ASN A 13 9.30 -7.77 8.33
CA ASN A 13 9.13 -7.76 9.80
C ASN A 13 8.19 -6.64 10.29
N ALA A 14 7.36 -6.10 9.42
CA ALA A 14 6.38 -5.10 9.80
C ALA A 14 5.20 -5.73 10.54
N ASP A 15 4.53 -4.94 11.37
CA ASP A 15 3.32 -5.37 12.06
C ASP A 15 2.14 -5.42 11.08
N ILE A 16 2.15 -4.53 10.09
CA ILE A 16 1.11 -4.42 9.06
C ILE A 16 1.75 -4.44 7.68
N ILE A 17 1.18 -5.24 6.79
CA ILE A 17 1.46 -5.20 5.36
C ILE A 17 0.27 -4.59 4.64
N ALA A 18 0.49 -3.51 3.89
CA ALA A 18 -0.53 -2.84 3.09
C ALA A 18 -0.24 -3.01 1.60
N PHE A 19 -1.25 -3.38 0.84
CA PHE A 19 -1.10 -3.64 -0.59
C PHE A 19 -2.30 -3.14 -1.39
N SER A 20 -2.13 -3.07 -2.72
CA SER A 20 -3.17 -2.67 -3.66
C SER A 20 -4.04 -3.88 -3.98
N ALA A 21 -5.27 -3.86 -3.47
CA ALA A 21 -6.22 -4.95 -3.63
C ALA A 21 -7.18 -4.71 -4.81
N HIS A 22 -7.76 -5.80 -5.32
CA HIS A 22 -8.89 -5.71 -6.25
C HIS A 22 -10.13 -5.21 -5.49
N PRO A 23 -11.05 -4.47 -6.12
CA PRO A 23 -12.27 -3.99 -5.44
C PRO A 23 -13.12 -5.09 -4.80
N SER A 24 -13.09 -6.30 -5.36
CA SER A 24 -13.79 -7.46 -4.78
C SER A 24 -13.14 -8.00 -3.50
N LEU A 25 -11.89 -7.61 -3.22
CA LEU A 25 -11.04 -8.11 -2.12
C LEU A 25 -10.71 -9.60 -2.23
N LEU A 26 -10.95 -10.19 -3.39
CA LEU A 26 -10.57 -11.58 -3.67
C LEU A 26 -9.10 -11.65 -4.11
N ALA A 27 -8.52 -12.84 -3.99
CA ALA A 27 -7.18 -13.09 -4.49
C ALA A 27 -7.10 -12.80 -6.00
N GLY A 28 -6.04 -12.11 -6.41
CA GLY A 28 -5.83 -11.75 -7.80
C GLY A 28 -4.45 -12.17 -8.27
N SER A 29 -3.99 -11.54 -9.33
CA SER A 29 -2.64 -11.70 -9.87
C SER A 29 -1.64 -10.75 -9.20
N GLY A 30 -0.37 -10.87 -9.55
CA GLY A 30 0.68 -9.99 -9.07
C GLY A 30 0.86 -10.10 -7.54
N VAL A 31 1.10 -8.95 -6.89
CA VAL A 31 1.37 -8.91 -5.46
C VAL A 31 0.20 -9.40 -4.62
N SER A 32 -1.03 -9.15 -5.05
CA SER A 32 -2.24 -9.66 -4.38
C SER A 32 -2.23 -11.19 -4.31
N GLY A 33 -1.95 -11.86 -5.43
CA GLY A 33 -1.84 -13.31 -5.48
C GLY A 33 -0.74 -13.85 -4.56
N VAL A 34 0.42 -13.19 -4.53
CA VAL A 34 1.54 -13.58 -3.67
C VAL A 34 1.17 -13.48 -2.19
N ILE A 35 0.55 -12.38 -1.78
CA ILE A 35 0.14 -12.15 -0.40
C ILE A 35 -0.94 -13.16 0.03
N HIS A 36 -1.97 -13.36 -0.79
CA HIS A 36 -3.03 -14.33 -0.49
C HIS A 36 -2.49 -15.76 -0.38
N LYS A 37 -1.58 -16.15 -1.27
CA LYS A 37 -0.96 -17.46 -1.22
C LYS A 37 -0.17 -17.68 0.07
N ALA A 38 0.62 -16.69 0.46
CA ALA A 38 1.45 -16.76 1.67
C ALA A 38 0.62 -16.72 2.95
N ALA A 39 -0.44 -15.91 2.99
CA ALA A 39 -1.35 -15.82 4.15
C ALA A 39 -2.23 -17.05 4.32
N GLY A 40 -2.52 -17.77 3.24
CA GLY A 40 -3.40 -18.92 3.25
C GLY A 40 -4.87 -18.58 2.92
N PRO A 41 -5.74 -19.59 2.74
CA PRO A 41 -7.10 -19.41 2.25
C PRO A 41 -8.01 -18.61 3.21
N GLU A 42 -7.66 -18.52 4.48
CA GLU A 42 -8.45 -17.78 5.47
C GLU A 42 -8.46 -16.27 5.18
N LEU A 43 -7.41 -15.73 4.54
CA LEU A 43 -7.37 -14.32 4.20
C LEU A 43 -8.51 -13.95 3.24
N GLU A 44 -8.68 -14.71 2.17
CA GLU A 44 -9.74 -14.43 1.19
C GLU A 44 -11.13 -14.57 1.83
N LYS A 45 -11.32 -15.57 2.68
CA LYS A 45 -12.57 -15.75 3.40
C LYS A 45 -12.90 -14.54 4.27
N ALA A 46 -11.92 -14.03 5.03
CA ALA A 46 -12.11 -12.86 5.88
C ALA A 46 -12.37 -11.60 5.06
N ALA A 47 -11.55 -11.35 4.03
CA ALA A 47 -11.64 -10.15 3.20
C ALA A 47 -12.94 -10.08 2.41
N LYS A 48 -13.43 -11.21 1.92
CA LYS A 48 -14.65 -11.31 1.12
C LYS A 48 -15.86 -10.67 1.80
N PHE A 49 -15.99 -10.81 3.12
CA PHE A 49 -17.10 -10.22 3.88
C PHE A 49 -17.03 -8.71 4.01
N LEU A 50 -15.87 -8.13 3.78
CA LEU A 50 -15.63 -6.68 3.88
C LEU A 50 -15.81 -5.96 2.55
N GLY A 51 -15.86 -6.70 1.47
CA GLY A 51 -16.00 -6.14 0.12
C GLY A 51 -17.40 -6.32 -0.46
N PRO A 52 -17.60 -5.83 -1.70
CA PRO A 52 -16.64 -5.04 -2.47
C PRO A 52 -16.47 -3.62 -1.90
N ILE A 53 -15.34 -2.99 -2.18
CA ILE A 53 -15.08 -1.60 -1.80
C ILE A 53 -14.63 -0.78 -3.01
N SER A 54 -14.90 0.53 -2.96
CA SER A 54 -14.57 1.47 -4.04
C SER A 54 -13.12 1.93 -4.01
N PRO A 55 -12.56 2.39 -5.14
CA PRO A 55 -11.25 3.04 -5.14
C PRO A 55 -11.16 4.19 -4.13
N GLY A 56 -10.04 4.29 -3.43
CA GLY A 56 -9.83 5.24 -2.35
C GLY A 56 -10.19 4.70 -0.96
N LYS A 57 -10.79 3.51 -0.89
CA LYS A 57 -11.15 2.85 0.38
C LYS A 57 -10.12 1.79 0.75
N ALA A 58 -10.08 1.46 2.04
CA ALA A 58 -9.24 0.40 2.56
C ALA A 58 -9.94 -0.33 3.71
N VAL A 59 -9.61 -1.61 3.90
CA VAL A 59 -10.07 -2.42 5.02
C VAL A 59 -8.89 -3.17 5.63
N ILE A 60 -9.05 -3.60 6.88
CA ILE A 60 -8.01 -4.34 7.61
C ILE A 60 -8.52 -5.72 7.98
N THR A 61 -7.63 -6.72 7.88
CA THR A 61 -7.87 -8.10 8.30
C THR A 61 -6.70 -8.60 9.14
N PRO A 62 -6.86 -9.70 9.88
CA PRO A 62 -5.69 -10.45 10.38
C PRO A 62 -4.81 -10.93 9.22
N ALA A 63 -3.55 -11.23 9.51
CA ALA A 63 -2.59 -11.67 8.49
C ALA A 63 -2.43 -13.19 8.39
N PHE A 64 -3.12 -13.93 9.23
CA PHE A 64 -3.16 -15.41 9.26
C PHE A 64 -1.74 -16.02 9.28
N ASN A 65 -1.31 -16.69 8.21
CA ASN A 65 -0.03 -17.41 8.18
C ASN A 65 1.19 -16.50 7.99
N LEU A 66 1.00 -15.20 7.75
CA LEU A 66 2.11 -14.27 7.64
C LEU A 66 2.70 -13.92 9.00
N ALA A 67 3.97 -13.48 9.02
CA ALA A 67 4.61 -12.99 10.23
C ALA A 67 4.00 -11.68 10.74
N ALA A 68 3.48 -10.84 9.84
CA ALA A 68 2.73 -9.64 10.20
C ALA A 68 1.48 -9.99 11.01
N SER A 69 0.98 -9.04 11.80
CA SER A 69 -0.26 -9.21 12.57
C SER A 69 -1.50 -8.86 11.76
N TYR A 70 -1.37 -7.89 10.84
CA TYR A 70 -2.50 -7.36 10.05
C TYR A 70 -2.13 -7.19 8.60
N ILE A 71 -3.16 -7.26 7.75
CA ILE A 71 -3.07 -6.86 6.34
C ILE A 71 -4.08 -5.74 6.09
N ILE A 72 -3.64 -4.69 5.40
CA ILE A 72 -4.50 -3.63 4.90
C ILE A 72 -4.67 -3.82 3.41
N HIS A 73 -5.92 -3.90 2.99
CA HIS A 73 -6.35 -4.04 1.60
C HIS A 73 -6.82 -2.67 1.14
N ALA A 74 -6.00 -1.97 0.36
CA ALA A 74 -6.35 -0.65 -0.18
C ALA A 74 -6.68 -0.77 -1.66
N VAL A 75 -7.75 -0.12 -2.10
CA VAL A 75 -8.16 -0.15 -3.51
C VAL A 75 -7.77 1.16 -4.18
N CYS A 76 -6.93 1.06 -5.20
CA CYS A 76 -6.46 2.19 -5.99
C CYS A 76 -7.28 2.35 -7.27
N PRO A 77 -7.51 3.57 -7.75
CA PRO A 77 -8.08 3.76 -9.07
C PRO A 77 -7.05 3.41 -10.16
N ARG A 78 -7.54 3.07 -11.35
CA ARG A 78 -6.69 2.93 -12.53
C ARG A 78 -6.32 4.32 -13.04
N TYR A 79 -5.12 4.43 -13.61
CA TYR A 79 -4.72 5.61 -14.35
C TYR A 79 -5.20 5.45 -15.79
N ILE A 80 -6.25 6.17 -16.16
CA ILE A 80 -6.89 6.05 -17.49
C ILE A 80 -6.78 7.35 -18.26
N TYR A 81 -7.22 8.45 -17.65
CA TYR A 81 -7.30 9.76 -18.29
C TYR A 81 -6.35 10.80 -17.66
N GLY A 82 -5.70 10.47 -16.58
CA GLY A 82 -4.82 11.40 -15.85
C GLY A 82 -5.59 12.54 -15.19
N THR A 83 -6.80 12.28 -14.74
CA THR A 83 -7.66 13.30 -14.14
C THR A 83 -7.27 13.58 -12.69
N LEU A 84 -7.66 14.76 -12.20
CA LEU A 84 -7.51 15.12 -10.78
C LEU A 84 -8.26 14.13 -9.88
N GLU A 85 -9.41 13.64 -10.31
CA GLU A 85 -10.19 12.65 -9.58
C GLU A 85 -9.40 11.34 -9.39
N GLU A 86 -8.69 10.88 -10.44
CA GLU A 86 -7.83 9.71 -10.33
C GLU A 86 -6.69 9.96 -9.33
N GLU A 87 -6.05 11.12 -9.39
CA GLU A 87 -4.98 11.48 -8.44
C GLU A 87 -5.50 11.54 -7.00
N GLN A 88 -6.66 12.13 -6.78
CA GLN A 88 -7.30 12.18 -5.47
C GLN A 88 -7.65 10.77 -4.97
N GLY A 89 -8.06 9.88 -5.86
CA GLY A 89 -8.36 8.49 -5.53
C GLY A 89 -7.13 7.72 -5.04
N LEU A 90 -5.98 7.88 -5.70
CA LEU A 90 -4.74 7.25 -5.24
C LEU A 90 -4.27 7.85 -3.92
N THR A 91 -4.33 9.17 -3.79
CA THR A 91 -4.04 9.86 -2.52
C THR A 91 -4.90 9.31 -1.39
N GLN A 92 -6.20 9.18 -1.64
CA GLN A 92 -7.14 8.71 -0.63
C GLN A 92 -6.92 7.24 -0.27
N ALA A 93 -6.48 6.40 -1.20
CA ALA A 93 -6.15 5.00 -0.91
C ALA A 93 -5.03 4.89 0.14
N TYR A 94 -3.96 5.68 -0.01
CA TYR A 94 -2.90 5.75 0.98
C TYR A 94 -3.39 6.31 2.33
N LYS A 95 -4.18 7.38 2.30
CA LYS A 95 -4.73 7.98 3.53
C LYS A 95 -5.64 7.01 4.28
N SER A 96 -6.54 6.35 3.56
CA SER A 96 -7.46 5.38 4.15
C SER A 96 -6.72 4.23 4.82
N ALA A 97 -5.61 3.78 4.21
CA ALA A 97 -4.77 2.77 4.81
C ALA A 97 -4.14 3.24 6.13
N LEU A 98 -3.59 4.45 6.16
CA LEU A 98 -3.00 5.01 7.40
C LEU A 98 -4.05 5.26 8.49
N ASP A 99 -5.28 5.61 8.11
CA ASP A 99 -6.38 5.87 9.05
C ASP A 99 -6.81 4.62 9.82
N LEU A 100 -6.46 3.43 9.33
CA LEU A 100 -6.74 2.17 10.00
C LEU A 100 -5.80 1.85 11.18
N LYS A 101 -4.83 2.72 11.46
CA LYS A 101 -3.88 2.53 12.56
C LYS A 101 -4.57 2.22 13.89
N ASN A 102 -5.67 2.91 14.19
CA ASN A 102 -6.38 2.74 15.44
C ASN A 102 -7.07 1.37 15.58
N GLU A 103 -7.29 0.68 14.46
CA GLU A 103 -7.84 -0.68 14.45
C GLU A 103 -6.77 -1.76 14.54
N ALA A 104 -5.49 -1.38 14.38
CA ALA A 104 -4.35 -2.28 14.46
C ALA A 104 -3.64 -2.13 15.81
N LEU A 105 -4.27 -2.64 16.87
CA LEU A 105 -3.79 -2.47 18.24
C LEU A 105 -2.34 -2.94 18.41
N GLY A 106 -1.49 -2.08 18.96
CA GLY A 106 -0.09 -2.37 19.22
C GLY A 106 0.82 -2.31 17.99
N ALA A 107 0.30 -2.01 16.81
CA ALA A 107 1.11 -1.92 15.59
C ALA A 107 1.87 -0.58 15.54
N ASN A 108 3.18 -0.66 15.37
CA ASN A 108 4.08 0.48 15.28
C ASN A 108 4.78 0.59 13.92
N HIS A 109 4.84 -0.51 13.16
CA HIS A 109 5.60 -0.61 11.93
C HIS A 109 4.69 -1.06 10.79
N ILE A 110 4.62 -0.26 9.73
CA ILE A 110 3.83 -0.57 8.54
C ILE A 110 4.73 -0.66 7.31
N ALA A 111 4.48 -1.64 6.45
CA ALA A 111 5.11 -1.78 5.16
C ALA A 111 4.06 -1.71 4.06
N PHE A 112 4.30 -0.85 3.09
CA PHE A 112 3.48 -0.72 1.88
C PHE A 112 4.19 -1.32 0.68
N VAL A 113 3.45 -1.89 -0.26
CA VAL A 113 3.93 -1.97 -1.64
C VAL A 113 3.69 -0.63 -2.32
N SER A 114 4.48 -0.29 -3.34
CA SER A 114 4.19 0.88 -4.16
C SER A 114 2.88 0.64 -4.91
N MET A 115 1.84 1.41 -4.58
CA MET A 115 0.51 1.18 -5.13
C MET A 115 0.31 1.92 -6.47
N GLY A 116 -0.41 1.28 -7.37
CA GLY A 116 -0.83 1.85 -8.65
C GLY A 116 0.13 1.65 -9.82
N THR A 117 1.37 1.25 -9.59
CA THR A 117 2.43 1.20 -10.63
C THR A 117 2.53 -0.11 -11.40
N GLY A 118 1.73 -1.11 -11.05
CA GLY A 118 1.63 -2.35 -11.79
C GLY A 118 0.65 -2.24 -12.97
N VAL A 119 -0.33 -3.13 -12.99
CA VAL A 119 -1.34 -3.18 -14.07
C VAL A 119 -2.22 -1.94 -14.16
N TYR A 120 -2.27 -1.10 -13.13
CA TYR A 120 -3.05 0.15 -13.13
C TYR A 120 -2.33 1.32 -13.81
N LYS A 121 -1.07 1.13 -14.20
CA LYS A 121 -0.31 1.97 -15.14
C LYS A 121 -0.07 3.42 -14.71
N TRP A 122 -0.03 3.69 -13.42
CA TRP A 122 0.35 5.02 -12.94
C TRP A 122 1.78 5.35 -13.36
N PRO A 123 2.03 6.55 -13.90
CA PRO A 123 3.40 7.02 -14.14
C PRO A 123 4.19 6.99 -12.82
N LEU A 124 5.42 6.47 -12.86
CA LEU A 124 6.21 6.26 -11.64
C LEU A 124 6.44 7.53 -10.84
N GLU A 125 6.79 8.64 -11.51
CA GLU A 125 7.05 9.91 -10.85
C GLU A 125 5.80 10.46 -10.16
N LEU A 126 4.65 10.40 -10.82
CA LEU A 126 3.39 10.87 -10.27
C LEU A 126 2.94 10.00 -9.09
N ALA A 127 3.01 8.68 -9.26
CA ALA A 127 2.68 7.73 -8.18
C ALA A 127 3.60 7.94 -6.98
N ALA A 128 4.89 8.19 -7.20
CA ALA A 128 5.86 8.47 -6.15
C ALA A 128 5.52 9.76 -5.39
N ASP A 129 5.25 10.84 -6.11
CA ASP A 129 4.90 12.11 -5.48
C ASP A 129 3.64 11.98 -4.62
N ILE A 130 2.63 11.29 -5.11
CA ILE A 130 1.39 11.04 -4.36
C ILE A 130 1.68 10.21 -3.10
N ALA A 131 2.35 9.08 -3.24
CA ALA A 131 2.66 8.19 -2.12
C ALA A 131 3.45 8.94 -1.03
N ILE A 132 4.52 9.63 -1.42
CA ILE A 132 5.39 10.34 -0.47
C ILE A 132 4.63 11.45 0.25
N SER A 133 3.81 12.23 -0.47
CA SER A 133 3.04 13.33 0.14
C SER A 133 2.14 12.85 1.29
N VAL A 134 1.67 11.62 1.23
CA VAL A 134 0.83 11.02 2.28
C VAL A 134 1.69 10.32 3.33
N LEU A 135 2.63 9.47 2.90
CA LEU A 135 3.36 8.58 3.81
C LEU A 135 4.34 9.32 4.74
N VAL A 136 4.84 10.49 4.34
CA VAL A 136 5.67 11.32 5.23
C VAL A 136 4.91 11.82 6.46
N GLN A 137 3.59 11.84 6.40
CA GLN A 137 2.71 12.24 7.50
C GLN A 137 2.19 11.04 8.30
N SER A 138 2.74 9.86 8.06
CA SER A 138 2.36 8.64 8.75
C SER A 138 2.55 8.76 10.26
N GLY A 139 1.55 8.33 11.02
CA GLY A 139 1.61 8.26 12.48
C GLY A 139 2.27 6.99 13.01
N PHE A 140 2.76 6.11 12.13
CA PHE A 140 3.52 4.92 12.53
C PHE A 140 4.97 5.29 12.89
N GLU A 141 5.57 4.51 13.77
CA GLU A 141 6.97 4.68 14.16
C GLU A 141 7.90 4.49 12.96
N THR A 142 7.68 3.43 12.18
CA THR A 142 8.34 3.25 10.88
C THR A 142 7.33 2.98 9.78
N THR A 143 7.58 3.58 8.62
CA THR A 143 6.82 3.36 7.39
C THR A 143 7.81 3.00 6.30
N ARG A 144 7.69 1.80 5.73
CA ARG A 144 8.53 1.34 4.63
C ARG A 144 7.70 1.19 3.38
N LEU A 145 8.28 1.61 2.26
CA LEU A 145 7.67 1.46 0.94
C LEU A 145 8.54 0.51 0.12
N TYR A 146 8.00 -0.64 -0.21
CA TYR A 146 8.67 -1.67 -0.99
C TYR A 146 8.44 -1.47 -2.47
N VAL A 147 9.52 -1.42 -3.22
CA VAL A 147 9.53 -1.24 -4.67
C VAL A 147 10.26 -2.42 -5.35
N VAL A 148 10.03 -2.57 -6.66
CA VAL A 148 10.46 -3.78 -7.39
C VAL A 148 11.94 -3.77 -7.79
N ASP A 149 12.55 -2.59 -7.98
CA ASP A 149 13.91 -2.46 -8.47
C ASP A 149 14.56 -1.13 -8.05
N GLU A 150 15.85 -0.99 -8.35
CA GLU A 150 16.64 0.19 -8.01
C GLU A 150 16.22 1.44 -8.80
N VAL A 151 15.74 1.29 -10.03
CA VAL A 151 15.24 2.42 -10.83
C VAL A 151 14.03 3.03 -10.14
N THR A 152 13.08 2.20 -9.74
CA THR A 152 11.89 2.64 -9.01
C THR A 152 12.28 3.23 -7.65
N ARG A 153 13.21 2.61 -6.93
CA ARG A 153 13.72 3.14 -5.66
C ARG A 153 14.26 4.56 -5.82
N THR A 154 15.06 4.80 -6.85
CA THR A 154 15.62 6.12 -7.13
C THR A 154 14.51 7.17 -7.34
N ILE A 155 13.46 6.82 -8.09
CA ILE A 155 12.33 7.72 -8.34
C ILE A 155 11.60 8.07 -7.04
N TYR A 156 11.28 7.09 -6.20
CA TYR A 156 10.62 7.32 -4.92
C TYR A 156 11.51 8.07 -3.94
N GLN A 157 12.82 7.77 -3.92
CA GLN A 157 13.77 8.50 -3.07
C GLN A 157 13.88 9.97 -3.52
N GLN A 158 13.85 10.23 -4.82
CA GLN A 158 13.85 11.60 -5.35
C GLN A 158 12.59 12.35 -4.93
N ALA A 159 11.44 11.68 -4.94
CA ALA A 159 10.20 12.27 -4.44
C ALA A 159 10.30 12.65 -2.96
N CYS A 160 10.91 11.79 -2.13
CA CYS A 160 11.20 12.12 -0.74
C CYS A 160 12.07 13.36 -0.61
N ASN A 161 13.17 13.43 -1.36
CA ASN A 161 14.10 14.54 -1.33
C ASN A 161 13.41 15.85 -1.74
N ASN A 162 12.62 15.81 -2.82
CA ASN A 162 11.89 16.97 -3.31
C ASN A 162 10.85 17.46 -2.30
N TYR A 163 10.17 16.56 -1.63
CA TYR A 163 9.18 16.90 -0.61
C TYR A 163 9.82 17.70 0.54
N PHE A 164 10.97 17.27 1.03
CA PHE A 164 11.65 17.94 2.13
C PHE A 164 12.38 19.21 1.72
N LEU A 165 12.83 19.33 0.46
CA LEU A 165 13.48 20.55 -0.05
C LEU A 165 12.49 21.71 -0.26
N ASN A 166 11.23 21.42 -0.52
CA ASN A 166 10.19 22.39 -0.83
C ASN A 166 9.39 22.86 0.42
N ARG A 167 9.92 22.62 1.60
CA ARG A 167 9.29 23.03 2.87
C ARG A 167 10.09 24.10 3.59
#